data_e1ee490f7974d9613070c5f092ac771d
#
_entry.id   e1ee490f7974d9613070c5f092ac771d
#
_cell.length_a   1.000
_cell.length_b   1.000
_cell.length_c   1.000
_cell.angle_alpha   90.00
_cell.angle_beta   90.00
_cell.angle_gamma   90.00
#
_symmetry.space_group_name_H-M   'P 1'
#
loop_
_entity.id
_entity.type
_entity.pdbx_description
1 polymer ?
#
loop_
_entity_poly.entity_id
_entity_poly.type
_entity_poly.pdbx_seq_one_letter_code
_entity_poly.pdbx_strand_id
1 'polypeptide(L)'
;MSNLHPGLILIIAGLIAAVLPKNLRKFAVVGGPLLALAATLSLEVGALWAIPFINGMELHLIDLDKMGWMFALVFSLMAVMGGFYVSHSESWMECMAAMMYAGSILGVVLCGDWMTMIFFWELGAATSLFLIWCNNTPASRKAGFRYLLVHMTGGNLLLAGVFLLVSGGDFFIHSLTGMSGAAYWLILLGVGINAAVVPLHAWITDAYPEATVAGSVFMGAFTTKMAAFCMIRLFSGSEIMIYLGVFMALYASCFVIIENDMRRLLSFHIVGQIG
;
A
#
# COMPACT_ATOMS: atom_id res chain seq x y z
N MET A 1 -19.67 -13.38 -14.89
CA MET A 1 -18.25 -13.64 -15.17
C MET A 1 -17.53 -13.67 -13.83
N SER A 2 -16.66 -14.64 -13.62
CA SER A 2 -15.99 -14.86 -12.33
C SER A 2 -15.21 -13.59 -11.92
N ASN A 3 -15.60 -12.97 -10.82
CA ASN A 3 -14.91 -11.84 -10.23
C ASN A 3 -13.59 -12.32 -9.62
N LEU A 4 -12.57 -12.49 -10.44
CA LEU A 4 -11.22 -12.80 -9.97
C LEU A 4 -10.62 -11.55 -9.35
N HIS A 5 -10.36 -11.58 -8.05
CA HIS A 5 -9.79 -10.45 -7.33
C HIS A 5 -8.30 -10.28 -7.67
N PRO A 6 -7.89 -9.19 -8.35
CA PRO A 6 -6.50 -9.01 -8.80
C PRO A 6 -5.48 -9.09 -7.67
N GLY A 7 -5.81 -8.53 -6.49
CA GLY A 7 -4.96 -8.58 -5.32
C GLY A 7 -4.75 -10.00 -4.79
N LEU A 8 -5.79 -10.83 -4.76
CA LEU A 8 -5.67 -12.22 -4.33
C LEU A 8 -4.85 -13.05 -5.32
N ILE A 9 -4.93 -12.77 -6.62
CA ILE A 9 -4.06 -13.41 -7.63
C ILE A 9 -2.59 -13.18 -7.29
N LEU A 10 -2.20 -11.95 -6.96
CA LEU A 10 -0.82 -11.62 -6.59
C LEU A 10 -0.41 -12.27 -5.27
N ILE A 11 -1.27 -12.29 -4.26
CA ILE A 11 -1.00 -12.95 -2.99
C ILE A 11 -0.74 -14.45 -3.21
N ILE A 12 -1.60 -15.10 -3.99
CA ILE A 12 -1.45 -16.52 -4.34
C ILE A 12 -0.17 -16.73 -5.15
N ALA A 13 0.15 -15.86 -6.12
CA ALA A 13 1.39 -15.92 -6.88
C ALA A 13 2.63 -15.80 -5.97
N GLY A 14 2.57 -14.96 -4.94
CA GLY A 14 3.60 -14.84 -3.91
C GLY A 14 3.79 -16.14 -3.12
N LEU A 15 2.70 -16.74 -2.65
CA LEU A 15 2.73 -18.03 -1.94
C LEU A 15 3.28 -19.16 -2.83
N ILE A 16 2.87 -19.20 -4.08
CA ILE A 16 3.40 -20.14 -5.08
C ILE A 16 4.91 -19.91 -5.28
N ALA A 17 5.35 -18.65 -5.41
CA ALA A 17 6.77 -18.32 -5.55
C ALA A 17 7.61 -18.77 -4.36
N ALA A 18 7.04 -18.81 -3.14
CA ALA A 18 7.74 -19.28 -1.95
C ALA A 18 8.06 -20.79 -2.01
N VAL A 19 7.17 -21.58 -2.61
CA VAL A 19 7.30 -23.06 -2.65
C VAL A 19 8.06 -23.53 -3.90
N LEU A 20 8.01 -22.76 -4.99
CA LEU A 20 8.63 -23.12 -6.26
C LEU A 20 10.17 -23.10 -6.19
N PRO A 21 10.85 -24.06 -6.88
CA PRO A 21 12.29 -24.02 -7.05
C PRO A 21 12.70 -22.76 -7.84
N LYS A 22 13.94 -22.29 -7.63
CA LYS A 22 14.49 -21.04 -8.19
C LYS A 22 14.17 -20.83 -9.68
N ASN A 23 14.33 -21.89 -10.48
CA ASN A 23 14.16 -21.83 -11.95
C ASN A 23 12.71 -21.59 -12.38
N LEU A 24 11.72 -22.02 -11.59
CA LEU A 24 10.30 -21.87 -11.88
C LEU A 24 9.67 -20.66 -11.23
N ARG A 25 10.31 -20.11 -10.20
CA ARG A 25 9.80 -18.95 -9.43
C ARG A 25 9.53 -17.73 -10.32
N LYS A 26 10.37 -17.48 -11.32
CA LYS A 26 10.21 -16.40 -12.28
C LYS A 26 8.85 -16.43 -13.01
N PHE A 27 8.30 -17.62 -13.26
CA PHE A 27 6.98 -17.74 -13.89
C PHE A 27 5.85 -17.27 -12.97
N ALA A 28 5.97 -17.50 -11.65
CA ALA A 28 4.98 -17.01 -10.69
C ALA A 28 5.04 -15.49 -10.54
N VAL A 29 6.25 -14.91 -10.40
CA VAL A 29 6.41 -13.47 -10.17
C VAL A 29 6.21 -12.60 -11.43
N VAL A 30 6.23 -13.19 -12.62
CA VAL A 30 5.89 -12.50 -13.87
C VAL A 30 4.47 -12.84 -14.31
N GLY A 31 4.10 -14.12 -14.28
CA GLY A 31 2.78 -14.58 -14.70
C GLY A 31 1.65 -14.11 -13.76
N GLY A 32 1.90 -14.09 -12.45
CA GLY A 32 0.94 -13.59 -11.46
C GLY A 32 0.50 -12.15 -11.74
N PRO A 33 1.44 -11.19 -11.85
CA PRO A 33 1.10 -9.81 -12.20
C PRO A 33 0.43 -9.64 -13.56
N LEU A 34 0.80 -10.40 -14.58
CA LEU A 34 0.13 -10.38 -15.88
C LEU A 34 -1.33 -10.86 -15.76
N LEU A 35 -1.57 -11.92 -14.99
CA LEU A 35 -2.93 -12.40 -14.70
C LEU A 35 -3.72 -11.38 -13.88
N ALA A 36 -3.09 -10.74 -12.89
CA ALA A 36 -3.73 -9.70 -12.10
C ALA A 36 -4.10 -8.47 -12.95
N LEU A 37 -3.22 -8.06 -13.87
CA LEU A 37 -3.51 -6.99 -14.83
C LEU A 37 -4.68 -7.38 -15.75
N ALA A 38 -4.69 -8.59 -16.30
CA ALA A 38 -5.79 -9.08 -17.13
C ALA A 38 -7.12 -9.12 -16.34
N ALA A 39 -7.08 -9.55 -15.07
CA ALA A 39 -8.24 -9.51 -14.18
C ALA A 39 -8.71 -8.06 -13.92
N THR A 40 -7.80 -7.13 -13.66
CA THR A 40 -8.13 -5.70 -13.47
C THR A 40 -8.79 -5.11 -14.73
N LEU A 41 -8.28 -5.42 -15.91
CA LEU A 41 -8.85 -4.95 -17.18
C LEU A 41 -10.25 -5.56 -17.46
N SER A 42 -10.56 -6.72 -16.88
CA SER A 42 -11.87 -7.36 -17.01
C SER A 42 -12.90 -6.86 -15.99
N LEU A 43 -12.49 -6.10 -14.99
CA LEU A 43 -13.40 -5.49 -14.00
C LEU A 43 -14.10 -4.28 -14.60
N GLU A 44 -15.41 -4.21 -14.42
CA GLU A 44 -16.23 -3.05 -14.78
C GLU A 44 -16.42 -2.14 -13.57
N VAL A 45 -16.51 -0.84 -13.80
CA VAL A 45 -16.86 0.13 -12.75
C VAL A 45 -18.26 -0.19 -12.22
N GLY A 46 -18.41 -0.27 -10.91
CA GLY A 46 -19.61 -0.76 -10.24
C GLY A 46 -19.59 -2.25 -9.94
N ALA A 47 -18.48 -2.97 -10.24
CA ALA A 47 -18.32 -4.35 -9.82
C ALA A 47 -18.33 -4.47 -8.30
N LEU A 48 -19.16 -5.38 -7.79
CA LEU A 48 -19.29 -5.69 -6.38
C LEU A 48 -19.05 -7.18 -6.15
N TRP A 49 -18.16 -7.50 -5.19
CA TRP A 49 -17.99 -8.86 -4.71
C TRP A 49 -17.96 -8.83 -3.17
N ALA A 50 -19.08 -9.25 -2.60
CA ALA A 50 -19.28 -9.37 -1.17
C ALA A 50 -19.27 -10.84 -0.74
N ILE A 51 -18.74 -11.09 0.46
CA ILE A 51 -18.78 -12.41 1.12
C ILE A 51 -19.40 -12.27 2.50
N PRO A 52 -20.24 -13.22 2.94
CA PRO A 52 -20.80 -13.18 4.29
C PRO A 52 -19.69 -13.36 5.33
N PHE A 53 -19.78 -12.57 6.40
CA PHE A 53 -18.87 -12.60 7.53
C PHE A 53 -19.65 -12.85 8.83
N ILE A 54 -19.16 -12.44 9.99
CA ILE A 54 -19.75 -12.71 11.30
C ILE A 54 -20.98 -11.82 11.53
N ASN A 55 -22.01 -12.33 12.20
CA ASN A 55 -23.20 -11.59 12.63
C ASN A 55 -24.00 -10.89 11.52
N GLY A 56 -24.01 -11.44 10.30
CA GLY A 56 -24.75 -10.86 9.19
C GLY A 56 -24.05 -9.66 8.52
N MET A 57 -22.81 -9.36 8.91
CA MET A 57 -21.95 -8.41 8.18
C MET A 57 -21.46 -9.05 6.88
N GLU A 58 -21.26 -8.23 5.86
CA GLU A 58 -20.65 -8.62 4.60
C GLU A 58 -19.30 -7.90 4.44
N LEU A 59 -18.30 -8.63 3.96
CA LEU A 59 -17.02 -8.06 3.56
C LEU A 59 -17.06 -7.80 2.05
N HIS A 60 -16.91 -6.54 1.67
CA HIS A 60 -16.87 -6.11 0.28
C HIS A 60 -15.43 -6.16 -0.22
N LEU A 61 -15.02 -7.32 -0.73
CA LEU A 61 -13.67 -7.52 -1.29
C LEU A 61 -13.44 -6.66 -2.53
N ILE A 62 -14.49 -6.43 -3.31
CA ILE A 62 -14.50 -5.49 -4.44
C ILE A 62 -15.74 -4.61 -4.30
N ASP A 63 -15.53 -3.30 -4.32
CA ASP A 63 -16.56 -2.27 -4.51
C ASP A 63 -15.89 -1.15 -5.33
N LEU A 64 -16.04 -1.26 -6.66
CA LEU A 64 -15.16 -0.59 -7.60
C LEU A 64 -15.81 0.66 -8.16
N ASP A 65 -15.33 1.81 -7.73
CA ASP A 65 -15.61 3.11 -8.32
C ASP A 65 -14.61 3.47 -9.46
N LYS A 66 -14.85 4.58 -10.14
CA LYS A 66 -13.98 5.04 -11.24
C LYS A 66 -12.55 5.32 -10.79
N MET A 67 -12.38 5.93 -9.59
CA MET A 67 -11.08 6.26 -9.04
C MET A 67 -10.33 4.98 -8.65
N GLY A 68 -10.99 4.06 -7.96
CA GLY A 68 -10.46 2.74 -7.61
C GLY A 68 -10.01 1.96 -8.84
N TRP A 69 -10.80 1.99 -9.93
CA TRP A 69 -10.43 1.33 -11.19
C TRP A 69 -9.13 1.90 -11.79
N MET A 70 -9.00 3.24 -11.81
CA MET A 70 -7.79 3.89 -12.34
C MET A 70 -6.55 3.53 -11.51
N PHE A 71 -6.66 3.58 -10.18
CA PHE A 71 -5.55 3.20 -9.30
C PHE A 71 -5.22 1.71 -9.37
N ALA A 72 -6.23 0.84 -9.45
CA ALA A 72 -6.03 -0.60 -9.62
C ALA A 72 -5.30 -0.91 -10.94
N LEU A 73 -5.63 -0.23 -12.03
CA LEU A 73 -4.94 -0.35 -13.31
C LEU A 73 -3.46 0.06 -13.18
N VAL A 74 -3.19 1.23 -12.59
CA VAL A 74 -1.82 1.72 -12.40
C VAL A 74 -1.01 0.75 -11.52
N PHE A 75 -1.58 0.30 -10.40
CA PHE A 75 -0.89 -0.64 -9.51
C PHE A 75 -0.69 -2.02 -10.16
N SER A 76 -1.62 -2.50 -10.95
CA SER A 76 -1.44 -3.76 -11.71
C SER A 76 -0.32 -3.63 -12.74
N LEU A 77 -0.21 -2.50 -13.45
CA LEU A 77 0.90 -2.21 -14.36
C LEU A 77 2.24 -2.15 -13.61
N MET A 78 2.26 -1.45 -12.45
CA MET A 78 3.46 -1.38 -11.61
C MET A 78 3.85 -2.75 -11.05
N ALA A 79 2.87 -3.62 -10.73
CA ALA A 79 3.14 -5.00 -10.31
C ALA A 79 3.79 -5.82 -11.43
N VAL A 80 3.38 -5.63 -12.69
CA VAL A 80 4.00 -6.29 -13.86
C VAL A 80 5.45 -5.82 -14.01
N MET A 81 5.70 -4.52 -13.99
CA MET A 81 7.07 -3.96 -14.10
C MET A 81 7.96 -4.43 -12.94
N GLY A 82 7.45 -4.37 -11.71
CA GLY A 82 8.13 -4.87 -10.53
C GLY A 82 8.38 -6.38 -10.58
N GLY A 83 7.43 -7.15 -11.13
CA GLY A 83 7.54 -8.59 -11.33
C GLY A 83 8.71 -8.97 -12.24
N PHE A 84 8.89 -8.25 -13.35
CA PHE A 84 10.10 -8.39 -14.18
C PHE A 84 11.37 -8.08 -13.39
N TYR A 85 11.33 -7.05 -12.56
CA TYR A 85 12.49 -6.64 -11.76
C TYR A 85 12.86 -7.70 -10.72
N VAL A 86 11.88 -8.18 -9.93
CA VAL A 86 12.10 -9.18 -8.88
C VAL A 86 12.35 -10.59 -9.43
N SER A 87 12.04 -10.85 -10.70
CA SER A 87 12.30 -12.15 -11.34
C SER A 87 13.79 -12.53 -11.38
N HIS A 88 14.67 -11.54 -11.24
CA HIS A 88 16.12 -11.70 -11.15
C HIS A 88 16.60 -11.99 -9.72
N SER A 89 15.73 -11.85 -8.71
CA SER A 89 16.09 -12.13 -7.32
C SER A 89 16.28 -13.62 -7.06
N GLU A 90 17.31 -13.94 -6.31
CA GLU A 90 17.57 -15.29 -5.85
C GLU A 90 16.77 -15.65 -4.58
N SER A 91 16.32 -14.64 -3.84
CA SER A 91 15.60 -14.81 -2.57
C SER A 91 14.13 -15.16 -2.83
N TRP A 92 13.72 -16.33 -2.34
CA TRP A 92 12.31 -16.74 -2.35
C TRP A 92 11.45 -15.80 -1.48
N MET A 93 12.02 -15.33 -0.37
CA MET A 93 11.34 -14.42 0.57
C MET A 93 11.07 -13.07 -0.07
N GLU A 94 12.03 -12.53 -0.84
CA GLU A 94 11.85 -11.27 -1.56
C GLU A 94 10.78 -11.40 -2.64
N CYS A 95 10.79 -12.49 -3.42
CA CYS A 95 9.79 -12.77 -4.44
C CYS A 95 8.37 -12.88 -3.84
N MET A 96 8.24 -13.65 -2.75
CA MET A 96 6.98 -13.81 -2.02
C MET A 96 6.50 -12.46 -1.47
N ALA A 97 7.37 -11.77 -0.74
CA ALA A 97 7.04 -10.50 -0.10
C ALA A 97 6.60 -9.43 -1.12
N ALA A 98 7.31 -9.31 -2.24
CA ALA A 98 6.98 -8.36 -3.30
C ALA A 98 5.59 -8.60 -3.89
N MET A 99 5.25 -9.85 -4.19
CA MET A 99 3.94 -10.21 -4.76
C MET A 99 2.80 -10.04 -3.74
N MET A 100 2.99 -10.51 -2.51
CA MET A 100 2.00 -10.36 -1.44
C MET A 100 1.77 -8.88 -1.11
N TYR A 101 2.82 -8.09 -1.08
CA TYR A 101 2.74 -6.65 -0.86
C TYR A 101 1.94 -5.95 -1.95
N ALA A 102 2.28 -6.16 -3.23
CA ALA A 102 1.52 -5.58 -4.34
C ALA A 102 0.04 -6.04 -4.33
N GLY A 103 -0.21 -7.30 -3.99
CA GLY A 103 -1.55 -7.85 -3.88
C GLY A 103 -2.36 -7.23 -2.75
N SER A 104 -1.73 -6.96 -1.61
CA SER A 104 -2.35 -6.27 -0.48
C SER A 104 -2.76 -4.84 -0.84
N ILE A 105 -1.89 -4.11 -1.52
CA ILE A 105 -2.18 -2.74 -1.97
C ILE A 105 -3.36 -2.71 -2.95
N LEU A 106 -3.42 -3.65 -3.90
CA LEU A 106 -4.59 -3.81 -4.76
C LEU A 106 -5.85 -4.14 -3.96
N GLY A 107 -5.72 -4.94 -2.89
CA GLY A 107 -6.83 -5.23 -1.98
C GLY A 107 -7.38 -3.98 -1.31
N VAL A 108 -6.51 -3.09 -0.80
CA VAL A 108 -6.92 -1.81 -0.21
C VAL A 108 -7.65 -0.90 -1.20
N VAL A 109 -7.20 -0.89 -2.46
CA VAL A 109 -7.80 -0.03 -3.49
C VAL A 109 -9.18 -0.52 -3.94
N LEU A 110 -9.36 -1.85 -3.96
CA LEU A 110 -10.58 -2.48 -4.47
C LEU A 110 -11.66 -2.66 -3.40
N CYS A 111 -11.33 -2.62 -2.11
CA CYS A 111 -12.28 -2.91 -1.03
C CYS A 111 -13.32 -1.81 -0.83
N GLY A 112 -14.51 -2.21 -0.36
CA GLY A 112 -15.64 -1.33 -0.06
C GLY A 112 -15.96 -1.16 1.42
N ASP A 113 -15.35 -1.97 2.30
CA ASP A 113 -15.60 -1.92 3.73
C ASP A 113 -14.32 -1.70 4.55
N TRP A 114 -14.48 -1.15 5.75
CA TRP A 114 -13.38 -0.81 6.64
C TRP A 114 -12.59 -2.03 7.12
N MET A 115 -13.25 -3.16 7.34
CA MET A 115 -12.59 -4.37 7.87
C MET A 115 -11.69 -4.99 6.80
N THR A 116 -12.19 -5.12 5.57
CA THR A 116 -11.40 -5.60 4.43
C THR A 116 -10.20 -4.68 4.18
N MET A 117 -10.39 -3.34 4.28
CA MET A 117 -9.30 -2.38 4.15
C MET A 117 -8.21 -2.64 5.18
N ILE A 118 -8.54 -2.80 6.46
CA ILE A 118 -7.57 -3.07 7.52
C ILE A 118 -6.82 -4.38 7.30
N PHE A 119 -7.50 -5.46 6.91
CA PHE A 119 -6.83 -6.74 6.64
C PHE A 119 -5.76 -6.60 5.55
N PHE A 120 -6.08 -5.97 4.44
CA PHE A 120 -5.11 -5.76 3.36
C PHE A 120 -4.04 -4.73 3.74
N TRP A 121 -4.37 -3.71 4.51
CA TRP A 121 -3.44 -2.71 5.01
C TRP A 121 -2.34 -3.32 5.87
N GLU A 122 -2.72 -4.12 6.88
CA GLU A 122 -1.78 -4.79 7.77
C GLU A 122 -0.94 -5.85 7.05
N LEU A 123 -1.55 -6.59 6.11
CA LEU A 123 -0.81 -7.54 5.28
C LEU A 123 0.24 -6.81 4.41
N GLY A 124 -0.10 -5.64 3.87
CA GLY A 124 0.81 -4.79 3.11
C GLY A 124 1.98 -4.29 3.98
N ALA A 125 1.70 -3.81 5.18
CA ALA A 125 2.71 -3.36 6.13
C ALA A 125 3.67 -4.51 6.53
N ALA A 126 3.12 -5.67 6.85
CA ALA A 126 3.92 -6.85 7.23
C ALA A 126 4.81 -7.34 6.08
N THR A 127 4.27 -7.42 4.86
CA THR A 127 5.02 -7.95 3.70
C THR A 127 6.07 -6.97 3.20
N SER A 128 5.83 -5.67 3.23
CA SER A 128 6.81 -4.64 2.84
C SER A 128 8.06 -4.63 3.72
N LEU A 129 7.94 -4.98 5.01
CA LEU A 129 9.06 -5.08 5.94
C LEU A 129 10.13 -6.06 5.45
N PHE A 130 9.71 -7.20 4.87
CA PHE A 130 10.64 -8.19 4.36
C PHE A 130 11.45 -7.68 3.16
N LEU A 131 10.94 -6.73 2.39
CA LEU A 131 11.68 -6.10 1.28
C LEU A 131 12.88 -5.28 1.79
N ILE A 132 12.81 -4.74 3.01
CA ILE A 132 13.92 -4.08 3.67
C ILE A 132 14.88 -5.13 4.24
N TRP A 133 14.37 -6.12 4.96
CA TRP A 133 15.19 -7.12 5.64
C TRP A 133 15.91 -8.08 4.69
N CYS A 134 15.38 -8.33 3.51
CA CYS A 134 16.02 -9.14 2.47
C CYS A 134 17.36 -8.57 1.98
N ASN A 135 17.65 -7.29 2.20
CA ASN A 135 18.98 -6.69 1.96
C ASN A 135 20.06 -7.21 2.92
N ASN A 136 19.66 -7.80 4.07
CA ASN A 136 20.48 -8.54 5.01
C ASN A 136 21.71 -7.80 5.56
N THR A 137 21.71 -6.46 5.60
CA THR A 137 22.75 -5.64 6.20
C THR A 137 22.39 -5.27 7.65
N PRO A 138 23.38 -4.93 8.51
CA PRO A 138 23.08 -4.39 9.84
C PRO A 138 22.26 -3.08 9.79
N ALA A 139 22.45 -2.26 8.75
CA ALA A 139 21.70 -1.03 8.52
C ALA A 139 20.26 -1.33 8.16
N SER A 140 20.02 -2.25 7.21
CA SER A 140 18.67 -2.66 6.80
C SER A 140 17.86 -3.28 7.94
N ARG A 141 18.50 -4.04 8.83
CA ARG A 141 17.83 -4.60 10.02
C ARG A 141 17.35 -3.50 10.97
N LYS A 142 18.19 -2.49 11.24
CA LYS A 142 17.83 -1.35 12.10
C LYS A 142 16.76 -0.48 11.44
N ALA A 143 16.91 -0.17 10.16
CA ALA A 143 15.94 0.62 9.40
C ALA A 143 14.58 -0.10 9.33
N GLY A 144 14.58 -1.41 9.04
CA GLY A 144 13.35 -2.22 9.03
C GLY A 144 12.66 -2.26 10.39
N PHE A 145 13.41 -2.31 11.50
CA PHE A 145 12.80 -2.26 12.83
C PHE A 145 12.12 -0.89 13.10
N ARG A 146 12.76 0.22 12.74
CA ARG A 146 12.15 1.55 12.85
C ARG A 146 10.93 1.69 11.93
N TYR A 147 11.03 1.19 10.71
CA TYR A 147 9.92 1.09 9.77
C TYR A 147 8.73 0.36 10.37
N LEU A 148 8.97 -0.83 10.95
CA LEU A 148 7.94 -1.61 11.63
C LEU A 148 7.25 -0.82 12.73
N LEU A 149 8.00 -0.17 13.62
CA LEU A 149 7.42 0.61 14.72
C LEU A 149 6.52 1.75 14.21
N VAL A 150 6.95 2.45 13.18
CA VAL A 150 6.16 3.55 12.59
C VAL A 150 4.89 3.02 11.93
N HIS A 151 4.99 1.96 11.14
CA HIS A 151 3.83 1.37 10.46
C HIS A 151 2.85 0.70 11.43
N MET A 152 3.35 0.01 12.47
CA MET A 152 2.50 -0.49 13.56
C MET A 152 1.77 0.64 14.29
N THR A 153 2.43 1.76 14.53
CA THR A 153 1.78 2.93 15.14
C THR A 153 0.69 3.48 14.21
N GLY A 154 1.00 3.66 12.92
CA GLY A 154 0.03 4.13 11.92
C GLY A 154 -1.15 3.18 11.76
N GLY A 155 -0.88 1.87 11.64
CA GLY A 155 -1.90 0.84 11.53
C GLY A 155 -2.82 0.77 12.77
N ASN A 156 -2.24 0.86 13.98
CA ASN A 156 -3.03 0.87 15.22
C ASN A 156 -3.91 2.13 15.33
N LEU A 157 -3.42 3.31 14.90
CA LEU A 157 -4.23 4.53 14.87
C LEU A 157 -5.39 4.38 13.87
N LEU A 158 -5.11 3.87 12.68
CA LEU A 158 -6.12 3.59 11.66
C LEU A 158 -7.16 2.58 12.19
N LEU A 159 -6.71 1.47 12.77
CA LEU A 159 -7.57 0.45 13.35
C LEU A 159 -8.45 1.01 14.47
N ALA A 160 -7.91 1.83 15.36
CA ALA A 160 -8.68 2.46 16.44
C ALA A 160 -9.76 3.41 15.88
N GLY A 161 -9.42 4.20 14.85
CA GLY A 161 -10.40 5.06 14.19
C GLY A 161 -11.50 4.28 13.48
N VAL A 162 -11.15 3.23 12.75
CA VAL A 162 -12.10 2.31 12.10
C VAL A 162 -12.97 1.60 13.15
N PHE A 163 -12.40 1.16 14.26
CA PHE A 163 -13.18 0.54 15.35
C PHE A 163 -14.26 1.48 15.87
N LEU A 164 -13.98 2.77 16.03
CA LEU A 164 -14.97 3.76 16.45
C LEU A 164 -16.10 3.92 15.41
N LEU A 165 -15.81 3.89 14.11
CA LEU A 165 -16.82 3.94 13.05
C LEU A 165 -17.68 2.68 13.06
N VAL A 166 -17.06 1.51 13.03
CA VAL A 166 -17.74 0.21 12.99
C VAL A 166 -18.59 0.00 14.25
N SER A 167 -18.12 0.41 15.43
CA SER A 167 -18.92 0.34 16.67
C SER A 167 -20.13 1.26 16.64
N GLY A 168 -20.09 2.34 15.86
CA GLY A 168 -21.23 3.21 15.57
C GLY A 168 -22.18 2.69 14.50
N GLY A 169 -21.90 1.52 13.91
CA GLY A 169 -22.73 0.92 12.86
C GLY A 169 -22.31 1.32 11.43
N ASP A 170 -21.19 2.00 11.28
CA ASP A 170 -20.68 2.46 10.00
C ASP A 170 -19.63 1.47 9.46
N PHE A 171 -20.03 0.59 8.56
CA PHE A 171 -19.22 -0.53 8.07
C PHE A 171 -18.55 -0.25 6.72
N PHE A 172 -19.13 0.63 5.89
CA PHE A 172 -18.68 0.84 4.52
C PHE A 172 -17.81 2.08 4.37
N ILE A 173 -16.86 2.00 3.44
CA ILE A 173 -15.94 3.11 3.17
C ILE A 173 -16.70 4.23 2.43
N HIS A 174 -16.65 5.43 3.00
CA HIS A 174 -17.16 6.66 2.41
C HIS A 174 -16.28 7.86 2.76
N SER A 175 -16.56 9.01 2.18
CA SER A 175 -15.83 10.23 2.54
C SER A 175 -16.12 10.65 3.98
N LEU A 176 -15.08 10.92 4.72
CA LEU A 176 -15.14 11.43 6.10
C LEU A 176 -15.18 12.97 6.14
N THR A 177 -15.29 13.63 4.98
CA THR A 177 -15.34 15.09 4.87
C THR A 177 -16.55 15.64 5.62
N GLY A 178 -16.32 16.62 6.49
CA GLY A 178 -17.36 17.18 7.36
C GLY A 178 -17.61 16.41 8.66
N MET A 179 -17.00 15.23 8.84
CA MET A 179 -17.02 14.57 10.13
C MET A 179 -16.08 15.27 11.12
N SER A 180 -16.45 15.22 12.38
CA SER A 180 -15.64 15.71 13.50
C SER A 180 -15.54 14.64 14.58
N GLY A 181 -14.46 14.65 15.34
CA GLY A 181 -14.29 13.72 16.47
C GLY A 181 -13.06 12.82 16.33
N ALA A 182 -12.93 11.90 17.30
CA ALA A 182 -11.72 11.08 17.43
C ALA A 182 -11.50 10.15 16.24
N ALA A 183 -12.54 9.54 15.68
CA ALA A 183 -12.43 8.63 14.55
C ALA A 183 -11.78 9.31 13.33
N TYR A 184 -12.23 10.52 12.99
CA TYR A 184 -11.66 11.31 11.88
C TYR A 184 -10.14 11.52 12.05
N TRP A 185 -9.71 12.00 13.22
CA TRP A 185 -8.31 12.31 13.47
C TRP A 185 -7.43 11.07 13.56
N LEU A 186 -7.94 9.98 14.12
CA LEU A 186 -7.22 8.72 14.21
C LEU A 186 -6.98 8.11 12.82
N ILE A 187 -8.00 8.11 11.95
CA ILE A 187 -7.87 7.63 10.56
C ILE A 187 -6.94 8.54 9.78
N LEU A 188 -7.09 9.87 9.91
CA LEU A 188 -6.25 10.85 9.24
C LEU A 188 -4.77 10.68 9.61
N LEU A 189 -4.45 10.52 10.89
CA LEU A 189 -3.09 10.31 11.35
C LEU A 189 -2.55 8.95 10.90
N GLY A 190 -3.35 7.88 10.98
CA GLY A 190 -2.97 6.54 10.54
C GLY A 190 -2.63 6.49 9.05
N VAL A 191 -3.50 7.04 8.20
CA VAL A 191 -3.24 7.14 6.75
C VAL A 191 -2.10 8.12 6.47
N GLY A 192 -2.02 9.25 7.22
CA GLY A 192 -0.99 10.27 7.08
C GLY A 192 0.42 9.77 7.34
N ILE A 193 0.62 8.86 8.29
CA ILE A 193 1.90 8.19 8.54
C ILE A 193 2.33 7.44 7.27
N ASN A 194 1.45 6.66 6.66
CA ASN A 194 1.75 5.90 5.45
C ASN A 194 1.89 6.77 4.20
N ALA A 195 1.20 7.92 4.15
CA ALA A 195 1.38 8.94 3.12
C ALA A 195 2.69 9.75 3.30
N ALA A 196 3.44 9.49 4.36
CA ALA A 196 4.65 10.22 4.73
C ALA A 196 4.41 11.74 4.88
N VAL A 197 3.25 12.11 5.46
CA VAL A 197 2.93 13.52 5.73
C VAL A 197 3.97 14.12 6.67
N VAL A 198 4.51 15.28 6.33
CA VAL A 198 5.49 15.97 7.17
C VAL A 198 4.79 16.49 8.44
N PRO A 199 5.32 16.22 9.65
CA PRO A 199 6.66 15.72 9.98
C PRO A 199 6.82 14.19 10.10
N LEU A 200 5.80 13.38 9.79
CA LEU A 200 5.79 11.93 9.99
C LEU A 200 6.52 11.14 8.86
N HIS A 201 7.26 11.81 8.00
CA HIS A 201 7.88 11.26 6.77
C HIS A 201 9.25 10.60 6.99
N ALA A 202 9.87 10.74 8.14
CA ALA A 202 11.27 10.32 8.37
C ALA A 202 11.54 8.84 8.07
N TRP A 203 10.54 7.99 8.20
CA TRP A 203 10.64 6.56 7.93
C TRP A 203 10.97 6.23 6.46
N ILE A 204 10.46 7.03 5.50
CA ILE A 204 10.68 6.76 4.07
C ILE A 204 12.13 7.04 3.67
N THR A 205 12.71 8.14 4.16
CA THR A 205 14.10 8.52 3.89
C THR A 205 15.12 7.66 4.63
N ASP A 206 14.69 6.92 5.66
CA ASP A 206 15.49 5.99 6.44
C ASP A 206 15.42 4.55 5.88
N ALA A 207 14.22 4.07 5.56
CA ALA A 207 13.97 2.68 5.21
C ALA A 207 14.17 2.36 3.72
N TYR A 208 13.74 3.23 2.82
CA TYR A 208 13.78 2.93 1.38
C TYR A 208 15.20 2.81 0.82
N PRO A 209 16.19 3.64 1.24
CA PRO A 209 17.57 3.45 0.82
C PRO A 209 18.17 2.12 1.26
N GLU A 210 17.70 1.58 2.39
CA GLU A 210 18.19 0.34 2.97
C GLU A 210 17.47 -0.93 2.45
N ALA A 211 16.42 -0.78 1.67
CA ALA A 211 15.74 -1.91 1.03
C ALA A 211 16.62 -2.53 -0.08
N THR A 212 16.27 -3.75 -0.49
CA THR A 212 16.86 -4.34 -1.71
C THR A 212 16.55 -3.47 -2.92
N VAL A 213 17.26 -3.68 -4.03
CA VAL A 213 17.00 -2.91 -5.27
C VAL A 213 15.57 -3.12 -5.75
N ALA A 214 15.12 -4.39 -5.82
CA ALA A 214 13.73 -4.70 -6.19
C ALA A 214 12.74 -4.20 -5.13
N GLY A 215 13.08 -4.35 -3.84
CA GLY A 215 12.27 -3.82 -2.73
C GLY A 215 12.06 -2.31 -2.81
N SER A 216 13.10 -1.54 -3.15
CA SER A 216 12.99 -0.08 -3.33
C SER A 216 12.03 0.28 -4.47
N VAL A 217 12.02 -0.48 -5.57
CA VAL A 217 11.08 -0.29 -6.69
C VAL A 217 9.64 -0.50 -6.22
N PHE A 218 9.38 -1.62 -5.54
CA PHE A 218 8.04 -1.91 -5.01
C PHE A 218 7.59 -0.89 -3.97
N MET A 219 8.41 -0.61 -2.95
CA MET A 219 8.05 0.32 -1.89
C MET A 219 7.83 1.73 -2.44
N GLY A 220 8.65 2.18 -3.38
CA GLY A 220 8.48 3.47 -4.06
C GLY A 220 7.23 3.57 -4.90
N ALA A 221 6.71 2.46 -5.43
CA ALA A 221 5.52 2.44 -6.28
C ALA A 221 4.20 2.32 -5.51
N PHE A 222 4.20 1.69 -4.33
CA PHE A 222 2.95 1.22 -3.71
C PHE A 222 2.54 1.96 -2.44
N THR A 223 3.29 1.88 -1.32
CA THR A 223 2.80 2.34 0.01
C THR A 223 2.26 3.76 -0.01
N THR A 224 3.08 4.72 -0.41
CA THR A 224 2.70 6.14 -0.34
C THR A 224 1.60 6.49 -1.33
N LYS A 225 1.55 5.85 -2.50
CA LYS A 225 0.52 6.07 -3.53
C LYS A 225 -0.83 5.48 -3.11
N MET A 226 -0.82 4.30 -2.44
CA MET A 226 -2.01 3.74 -1.81
C MET A 226 -2.53 4.68 -0.72
N ALA A 227 -1.65 5.19 0.14
CA ALA A 227 -2.04 6.14 1.18
C ALA A 227 -2.58 7.45 0.59
N ALA A 228 -1.99 7.95 -0.52
CA ALA A 228 -2.54 9.10 -1.26
C ALA A 228 -3.93 8.80 -1.83
N PHE A 229 -4.14 7.61 -2.39
CA PHE A 229 -5.48 7.17 -2.81
C PHE A 229 -6.48 7.22 -1.65
N CYS A 230 -6.12 6.68 -0.49
CA CYS A 230 -6.96 6.73 0.70
C CYS A 230 -7.22 8.18 1.17
N MET A 231 -6.20 9.05 1.12
CA MET A 231 -6.37 10.47 1.44
C MET A 231 -7.39 11.14 0.52
N ILE A 232 -7.30 10.91 -0.79
CA ILE A 232 -8.24 11.45 -1.77
C ILE A 232 -9.65 10.87 -1.54
N ARG A 233 -9.77 9.56 -1.29
CA ARG A 233 -11.05 8.88 -1.12
C ARG A 233 -11.76 9.30 0.17
N LEU A 234 -11.01 9.42 1.27
CA LEU A 234 -11.58 9.63 2.61
C LEU A 234 -11.71 11.11 3.00
N PHE A 235 -10.78 11.95 2.54
CA PHE A 235 -10.66 13.36 3.00
C PHE A 235 -10.77 14.37 1.87
N SER A 236 -11.45 14.02 0.78
CA SER A 236 -11.68 14.90 -0.37
C SER A 236 -12.34 16.23 0.07
N GLY A 237 -11.75 17.36 -0.35
CA GLY A 237 -12.27 18.69 0.00
C GLY A 237 -11.88 19.21 1.38
N SER A 238 -11.03 18.51 2.13
CA SER A 238 -10.50 18.99 3.40
C SER A 238 -9.44 20.07 3.20
N GLU A 239 -9.65 21.27 3.71
CA GLU A 239 -8.69 22.39 3.60
C GLU A 239 -7.32 22.06 4.24
N ILE A 240 -7.30 21.29 5.33
CA ILE A 240 -6.06 20.90 6.00
C ILE A 240 -5.17 20.09 5.06
N MET A 241 -5.74 19.29 4.15
CA MET A 241 -4.97 18.52 3.16
C MET A 241 -4.26 19.44 2.16
N ILE A 242 -4.89 20.55 1.76
CA ILE A 242 -4.28 21.52 0.85
C ILE A 242 -3.04 22.15 1.48
N TYR A 243 -3.15 22.62 2.73
CA TYR A 243 -2.01 23.21 3.44
C TYR A 243 -0.89 22.21 3.69
N LEU A 244 -1.23 20.99 4.11
CA LEU A 244 -0.23 19.93 4.31
C LEU A 244 0.45 19.55 3.01
N GLY A 245 -0.29 19.41 1.91
CA GLY A 245 0.28 19.08 0.60
C GLY A 245 1.25 20.15 0.10
N VAL A 246 0.86 21.43 0.14
CA VAL A 246 1.74 22.55 -0.24
C VAL A 246 3.00 22.56 0.62
N PHE A 247 2.86 22.38 1.94
CA PHE A 247 4.01 22.32 2.84
C PHE A 247 4.94 21.15 2.52
N MET A 248 4.40 19.95 2.28
CA MET A 248 5.17 18.77 1.89
C MET A 248 5.94 18.99 0.58
N ALA A 249 5.28 19.55 -0.44
CA ALA A 249 5.90 19.81 -1.73
C ALA A 249 7.10 20.78 -1.60
N LEU A 250 6.93 21.88 -0.86
CA LEU A 250 7.99 22.85 -0.61
C LEU A 250 9.12 22.25 0.23
N TYR A 251 8.79 21.61 1.34
CA TYR A 251 9.76 20.97 2.23
C TYR A 251 10.63 19.96 1.47
N ALA A 252 9.98 19.03 0.75
CA ALA A 252 10.70 17.97 0.03
C ALA A 252 11.58 18.55 -1.09
N SER A 253 11.13 19.57 -1.80
CA SER A 253 11.92 20.24 -2.85
C SER A 253 13.20 20.82 -2.30
N CYS A 254 13.18 21.45 -1.12
CA CYS A 254 14.38 21.95 -0.45
C CYS A 254 15.36 20.82 -0.13
N PHE A 255 14.86 19.69 0.40
CA PHE A 255 15.74 18.57 0.78
C PHE A 255 16.28 17.81 -0.43
N VAL A 256 15.50 17.68 -1.53
CA VAL A 256 15.99 17.08 -2.78
C VAL A 256 17.21 17.82 -3.34
N ILE A 257 17.26 19.15 -3.22
CA ILE A 257 18.38 19.95 -3.75
C ILE A 257 19.67 19.73 -2.96
N ILE A 258 19.59 19.51 -1.65
CA ILE A 258 20.77 19.40 -0.77
C ILE A 258 21.21 17.95 -0.50
N GLU A 259 20.39 16.95 -0.88
CA GLU A 259 20.70 15.55 -0.63
C GLU A 259 21.70 15.01 -1.66
N ASN A 260 22.73 14.30 -1.17
CA ASN A 260 23.80 13.74 -2.00
C ASN A 260 23.63 12.24 -2.27
N ASP A 261 22.89 11.53 -1.43
CA ASP A 261 22.58 10.12 -1.65
C ASP A 261 21.37 9.98 -2.59
N MET A 262 21.58 9.32 -3.72
CA MET A 262 20.54 9.19 -4.77
C MET A 262 19.28 8.47 -4.26
N ARG A 263 19.40 7.46 -3.41
CA ARG A 263 18.25 6.72 -2.88
C ARG A 263 17.46 7.57 -1.88
N ARG A 264 18.15 8.35 -1.04
CA ARG A 264 17.52 9.30 -0.13
C ARG A 264 16.88 10.46 -0.89
N LEU A 265 17.56 10.97 -1.92
CA LEU A 265 17.00 11.98 -2.82
C LEU A 265 15.68 11.52 -3.43
N LEU A 266 15.63 10.30 -3.96
CA LEU A 266 14.39 9.70 -4.50
C LEU A 266 13.30 9.57 -3.42
N SER A 267 13.68 9.26 -2.17
CA SER A 267 12.73 9.18 -1.06
C SER A 267 12.12 10.54 -0.72
N PHE A 268 12.92 11.62 -0.69
CA PHE A 268 12.39 12.99 -0.54
C PHE A 268 11.52 13.39 -1.72
N HIS A 269 11.92 12.99 -2.95
CA HIS A 269 11.11 13.25 -4.13
C HIS A 269 9.73 12.58 -4.05
N ILE A 270 9.65 11.37 -3.50
CA ILE A 270 8.36 10.70 -3.22
C ILE A 270 7.50 11.53 -2.26
N VAL A 271 8.09 12.08 -1.16
CA VAL A 271 7.35 12.94 -0.22
C VAL A 271 6.78 14.17 -0.94
N GLY A 272 7.56 14.82 -1.79
CA GLY A 272 7.10 15.97 -2.57
C GLY A 272 6.02 15.64 -3.61
N GLN A 273 6.04 14.42 -4.17
CA GLN A 273 5.01 13.98 -5.14
C GLN A 273 3.67 13.64 -4.48
N ILE A 274 3.67 13.27 -3.20
CA ILE A 274 2.45 13.00 -2.44
C ILE A 274 1.79 14.30 -1.99
N GLY A 275 2.57 15.34 -1.67
CA GLY A 275 2.07 16.68 -1.36
C GLY A 275 1.51 17.38 -2.58
#